data_689aec26523e299e783b6a56406a038b
#
_entry.id   689aec26523e299e783b6a56406a038b
#
_cell.length_a   1.000
_cell.length_b   1.000
_cell.length_c   1.000
_cell.angle_alpha   90.00
_cell.angle_beta   90.00
_cell.angle_gamma   90.00
#
_symmetry.space_group_name_H-M   'P 1'
#
loop_
_entity.id
_entity.type
_entity.pdbx_description
1 polymer ?
#
loop_
_entity_poly.entity_id
_entity_poly.type
_entity_poly.pdbx_seq_one_letter_code
_entity_poly.pdbx_strand_id
1 'polypeptide(L)'
;MGDLFKTLFGAIAGPLFLLVGFAMMFFVFHLLSVDLAPILSVLIALSPIWLPVVFFYILFEQWTDFAKEKFKYENGRTTLRIRLPQEVLKSPEAMESVFAQVHNPNGPDNLWQAYVDGKHPLIASFELASIGGEVRFYANVPSKKIKNALEAQLYAQYPGIEVTEELIDYAAEVKWDPEQWEMMSFHIVKKDDEVLPIKTYIDYGLDKQPKEELKFEPMAPLIEHLGKAKRHERVWVQILCKPHAKAEFKSGSLQKKSTW
;
A
#
# COMPACT_ATOMS: atom_id res chain seq x y z
N MET A 1 1.79 28.45 -2.24
CA MET A 1 0.88 29.21 -1.35
C MET A 1 -0.57 28.68 -1.38
N GLY A 2 -1.08 28.25 -2.55
CA GLY A 2 -2.46 27.71 -2.67
C GLY A 2 -2.73 26.38 -1.94
N ASP A 3 -1.75 25.49 -1.90
CA ASP A 3 -1.96 24.16 -1.30
C ASP A 3 -1.82 24.15 0.23
N LEU A 4 -0.99 25.03 0.77
CA LEU A 4 -0.93 25.28 2.22
C LEU A 4 -2.24 25.88 2.72
N PHE A 5 -2.87 26.71 1.90
CA PHE A 5 -4.19 27.30 2.20
C PHE A 5 -5.29 26.24 2.13
N LYS A 6 -5.25 25.32 1.16
CA LYS A 6 -6.21 24.19 1.04
C LYS A 6 -6.09 23.19 2.18
N THR A 7 -4.87 22.84 2.59
CA THR A 7 -4.63 21.93 3.73
C THR A 7 -4.99 22.58 5.06
N LEU A 8 -4.65 23.84 5.28
CA LEU A 8 -5.08 24.60 6.46
C LEU A 8 -6.60 24.81 6.47
N PHE A 9 -7.19 25.14 5.32
CA PHE A 9 -8.63 25.31 5.20
C PHE A 9 -9.37 23.98 5.41
N GLY A 10 -8.86 22.85 4.90
CA GLY A 10 -9.41 21.51 5.13
C GLY A 10 -9.31 21.09 6.61
N ALA A 11 -8.19 21.37 7.26
CA ALA A 11 -7.99 21.06 8.68
C ALA A 11 -8.84 21.91 9.62
N ILE A 12 -9.15 23.16 9.22
CA ILE A 12 -9.94 24.09 10.03
C ILE A 12 -11.44 24.03 9.65
N ALA A 13 -11.75 23.74 8.38
CA ALA A 13 -13.13 23.72 7.91
C ALA A 13 -13.98 22.63 8.58
N GLY A 14 -13.42 21.45 8.86
CA GLY A 14 -14.13 20.38 9.57
C GLY A 14 -14.56 20.77 10.98
N PRO A 15 -13.62 21.15 11.86
CA PRO A 15 -13.95 21.64 13.21
C PRO A 15 -14.83 22.90 13.21
N LEU A 16 -14.59 23.82 12.28
CA LEU A 16 -15.39 25.04 12.15
C LEU A 16 -16.83 24.72 11.74
N PHE A 17 -17.02 23.78 10.78
CA PHE A 17 -18.34 23.36 10.35
C PHE A 17 -19.11 22.67 11.49
N LEU A 18 -18.44 21.84 12.29
CA LEU A 18 -19.01 21.24 13.50
C LEU A 18 -19.38 22.31 14.52
N LEU A 19 -18.52 23.29 14.76
CA LEU A 19 -18.77 24.39 15.70
C LEU A 19 -19.97 25.26 15.28
N VAL A 20 -20.04 25.59 13.98
CA VAL A 20 -21.19 26.31 13.41
C VAL A 20 -22.46 25.46 13.47
N GLY A 21 -22.38 24.16 13.19
CA GLY A 21 -23.50 23.21 13.32
C GLY A 21 -24.03 23.15 14.76
N PHE A 22 -23.13 23.05 15.74
CA PHE A 22 -23.48 23.07 17.15
C PHE A 22 -24.09 24.42 17.58
N ALA A 23 -23.53 25.56 17.16
CA ALA A 23 -24.05 26.86 17.44
C ALA A 23 -25.45 27.06 16.84
N MET A 24 -25.65 26.60 15.61
CA MET A 24 -26.93 26.68 14.92
C MET A 24 -27.97 25.77 15.60
N MET A 25 -27.59 24.57 16.01
CA MET A 25 -28.44 23.67 16.77
C MET A 25 -28.83 24.26 18.12
N PHE A 26 -27.88 24.85 18.84
CA PHE A 26 -28.14 25.58 20.11
C PHE A 26 -29.09 26.76 19.90
N PHE A 27 -28.90 27.51 18.82
CA PHE A 27 -29.78 28.65 18.47
C PHE A 27 -31.20 28.18 18.16
N VAL A 28 -31.36 27.07 17.41
CA VAL A 28 -32.68 26.47 17.13
C VAL A 28 -33.37 26.00 18.41
N PHE A 29 -32.66 25.35 19.32
CA PHE A 29 -33.21 24.95 20.61
C PHE A 29 -33.62 26.14 21.48
N HIS A 30 -32.82 27.19 21.44
CA HIS A 30 -33.17 28.44 22.14
C HIS A 30 -34.43 29.10 21.56
N LEU A 31 -34.58 29.10 20.23
CA LEU A 31 -35.79 29.61 19.54
C LEU A 31 -37.05 28.77 19.87
N LEU A 32 -36.90 27.49 20.04
CA LEU A 32 -37.98 26.56 20.38
C LEU A 32 -38.31 26.56 21.89
N SER A 33 -37.63 27.39 22.67
CA SER A 33 -37.76 27.44 24.13
C SER A 33 -37.56 26.10 24.83
N VAL A 34 -36.75 25.21 24.24
CA VAL A 34 -36.38 23.94 24.84
C VAL A 34 -35.33 24.19 25.90
N ASP A 35 -35.65 23.87 27.15
CA ASP A 35 -34.68 23.95 28.24
C ASP A 35 -33.68 22.79 28.13
N LEU A 36 -32.45 23.13 27.73
CA LEU A 36 -31.35 22.16 27.59
C LEU A 36 -30.67 21.86 28.92
N ALA A 37 -30.90 22.63 29.95
CA ALA A 37 -30.24 22.46 31.23
C ALA A 37 -30.44 21.08 31.85
N PRO A 38 -31.67 20.49 31.86
CA PRO A 38 -31.86 19.14 32.40
C PRO A 38 -31.17 18.07 31.57
N ILE A 39 -31.13 18.22 30.24
CA ILE A 39 -30.45 17.28 29.35
C ILE A 39 -28.94 17.32 29.60
N LEU A 40 -28.37 18.51 29.68
CA LEU A 40 -26.93 18.68 29.98
C LEU A 40 -26.57 18.16 31.36
N SER A 41 -27.41 18.39 32.37
CA SER A 41 -27.15 17.88 33.71
C SER A 41 -27.13 16.38 33.79
N VAL A 42 -28.01 15.69 33.08
CA VAL A 42 -28.02 14.21 32.95
C VAL A 42 -26.80 13.73 32.20
N LEU A 43 -26.41 14.38 31.09
CA LEU A 43 -25.21 14.03 30.32
C LEU A 43 -23.93 14.19 31.16
N ILE A 44 -23.82 15.25 31.95
CA ILE A 44 -22.70 15.49 32.88
C ILE A 44 -22.72 14.43 34.01
N ALA A 45 -23.88 14.15 34.57
CA ALA A 45 -24.00 13.15 35.63
C ALA A 45 -23.61 11.73 35.14
N LEU A 46 -23.88 11.41 33.88
CA LEU A 46 -23.51 10.11 33.26
C LEU A 46 -22.10 10.13 32.65
N SER A 47 -21.40 11.27 32.66
CA SER A 47 -20.06 11.39 32.06
C SER A 47 -19.04 10.39 32.59
N PRO A 48 -19.03 9.98 33.87
CA PRO A 48 -18.10 8.96 34.36
C PRO A 48 -18.29 7.59 33.69
N ILE A 49 -19.41 7.34 33.05
CA ILE A 49 -19.69 6.07 32.36
C ILE A 49 -19.33 6.16 30.87
N TRP A 50 -19.91 7.14 30.14
CA TRP A 50 -19.72 7.18 28.70
C TRP A 50 -18.37 7.77 28.28
N LEU A 51 -17.82 8.70 29.04
CA LEU A 51 -16.58 9.40 28.69
C LEU A 51 -15.36 8.44 28.67
N PRO A 52 -15.17 7.55 29.67
CA PRO A 52 -14.12 6.53 29.59
C PRO A 52 -14.27 5.58 28.40
N VAL A 53 -15.52 5.22 28.01
CA VAL A 53 -15.77 4.36 26.84
C VAL A 53 -15.35 5.03 25.56
N VAL A 54 -15.71 6.30 25.38
CA VAL A 54 -15.32 7.10 24.21
C VAL A 54 -13.79 7.28 24.15
N PHE A 55 -13.17 7.64 25.28
CA PHE A 55 -11.71 7.77 25.34
C PHE A 55 -11.00 6.45 25.09
N PHE A 56 -11.51 5.36 25.65
CA PHE A 56 -10.94 4.03 25.40
C PHE A 56 -10.99 3.70 23.91
N TYR A 57 -12.10 3.96 23.24
CA TYR A 57 -12.23 3.71 21.80
C TYR A 57 -11.21 4.51 21.00
N ILE A 58 -11.12 5.82 21.24
CA ILE A 58 -10.18 6.70 20.56
C ILE A 58 -8.73 6.29 20.84
N LEU A 59 -8.39 6.04 22.11
CA LEU A 59 -7.03 5.64 22.51
C LEU A 59 -6.67 4.28 21.94
N PHE A 60 -7.61 3.35 21.88
CA PHE A 60 -7.37 2.01 21.34
C PHE A 60 -7.09 2.07 19.83
N GLU A 61 -7.79 2.90 19.09
CA GLU A 61 -7.54 3.12 17.67
C GLU A 61 -6.14 3.72 17.44
N GLN A 62 -5.82 4.80 18.15
CA GLN A 62 -4.49 5.43 18.10
C GLN A 62 -3.37 4.47 18.51
N TRP A 63 -3.61 3.68 19.55
CA TRP A 63 -2.66 2.67 20.00
C TRP A 63 -2.39 1.61 18.95
N THR A 64 -3.45 1.07 18.32
CA THR A 64 -3.29 0.03 17.30
C THR A 64 -2.54 0.53 16.08
N ASP A 65 -2.76 1.76 15.68
CA ASP A 65 -2.04 2.37 14.56
C ASP A 65 -0.57 2.64 14.93
N PHE A 66 -0.32 3.15 16.12
CA PHE A 66 1.04 3.31 16.64
C PHE A 66 1.80 1.97 16.70
N ALA A 67 1.16 0.91 17.21
CA ALA A 67 1.78 -0.41 17.28
C ALA A 67 2.12 -0.97 15.89
N LYS A 68 1.24 -0.80 14.91
CA LYS A 68 1.49 -1.20 13.50
C LYS A 68 2.63 -0.41 12.87
N GLU A 69 2.67 0.90 13.06
CA GLU A 69 3.75 1.73 12.52
C GLU A 69 5.09 1.40 13.17
N LYS A 70 5.11 1.18 14.48
CA LYS A 70 6.30 0.69 15.19
C LYS A 70 6.79 -0.63 14.61
N PHE A 71 5.89 -1.58 14.38
CA PHE A 71 6.23 -2.88 13.79
C PHE A 71 6.82 -2.73 12.38
N LYS A 72 6.27 -1.85 11.55
CA LYS A 72 6.83 -1.55 10.22
C LYS A 72 8.25 -0.98 10.34
N TYR A 73 8.43 -0.01 11.23
CA TYR A 73 9.73 0.62 11.45
C TYR A 73 10.80 -0.38 11.92
N GLU A 74 10.47 -1.25 12.89
CA GLU A 74 11.37 -2.27 13.41
C GLU A 74 11.77 -3.32 12.36
N ASN A 75 10.89 -3.64 11.43
CA ASN A 75 11.20 -4.56 10.32
C ASN A 75 12.07 -3.90 9.25
N GLY A 76 12.02 -2.58 9.13
CA GLY A 76 12.73 -1.84 8.10
C GLY A 76 12.26 -2.15 6.69
N ARG A 77 12.72 -1.38 5.73
CA ARG A 77 12.51 -1.63 4.30
C ARG A 77 13.84 -1.47 3.56
N THR A 78 13.98 -2.23 2.49
CA THR A 78 15.17 -2.20 1.64
C THR A 78 14.72 -2.20 0.19
N THR A 79 15.30 -1.31 -0.60
CA THR A 79 15.10 -1.25 -2.05
C THR A 79 16.20 -2.04 -2.71
N LEU A 80 15.82 -3.09 -3.42
CA LEU A 80 16.70 -3.93 -4.20
C LEU A 80 16.57 -3.57 -5.68
N ARG A 81 17.67 -3.21 -6.31
CA ARG A 81 17.75 -3.07 -7.76
C ARG A 81 18.03 -4.42 -8.39
N ILE A 82 17.21 -4.78 -9.36
CA ILE A 82 17.29 -6.07 -10.07
C ILE A 82 17.74 -5.79 -11.50
N ARG A 83 18.85 -6.40 -11.90
CA ARG A 83 19.34 -6.38 -13.27
C ARG A 83 19.23 -7.78 -13.84
N LEU A 84 18.41 -7.91 -14.87
CA LEU A 84 18.26 -9.16 -15.59
C LEU A 84 19.46 -9.37 -16.55
N PRO A 85 19.95 -10.61 -16.74
CA PRO A 85 20.93 -10.91 -17.78
C PRO A 85 20.34 -10.66 -19.17
N GLN A 86 21.20 -10.45 -20.16
CA GLN A 86 20.77 -10.16 -21.53
C GLN A 86 19.94 -11.29 -22.16
N GLU A 87 20.23 -12.53 -21.77
CA GLU A 87 19.48 -13.71 -22.22
C GLU A 87 18.81 -14.39 -21.04
N VAL A 88 17.51 -14.20 -20.90
CA VAL A 88 16.70 -14.90 -19.88
C VAL A 88 16.06 -16.12 -20.54
N LEU A 89 16.69 -17.27 -20.39
CA LEU A 89 16.21 -18.55 -20.95
C LEU A 89 15.12 -19.23 -20.09
N LYS A 90 14.64 -18.59 -19.05
CA LYS A 90 13.69 -19.18 -18.10
C LYS A 90 12.25 -18.77 -18.37
N SER A 91 11.35 -19.74 -18.22
CA SER A 91 9.90 -19.50 -18.26
C SER A 91 9.44 -18.57 -17.13
N PRO A 92 8.39 -17.76 -17.34
CA PRO A 92 7.72 -17.02 -16.29
C PRO A 92 7.28 -17.85 -15.08
N GLU A 93 7.09 -19.16 -15.25
CA GLU A 93 6.82 -20.15 -14.20
C GLU A 93 7.88 -20.13 -13.08
N ALA A 94 9.15 -19.88 -13.42
CA ALA A 94 10.21 -19.76 -12.43
C ALA A 94 9.94 -18.65 -11.43
N MET A 95 9.25 -17.58 -11.83
CA MET A 95 8.88 -16.47 -10.95
C MET A 95 7.79 -16.85 -9.95
N GLU A 96 6.93 -17.83 -10.25
CA GLU A 96 5.97 -18.33 -9.26
C GLU A 96 6.67 -18.90 -8.03
N SER A 97 7.78 -19.63 -8.23
CA SER A 97 8.58 -20.16 -7.11
C SER A 97 9.18 -19.03 -6.28
N VAL A 98 9.62 -17.94 -6.91
CA VAL A 98 10.13 -16.75 -6.21
C VAL A 98 9.02 -16.11 -5.38
N PHE A 99 7.85 -15.86 -5.98
CA PHE A 99 6.73 -15.23 -5.27
C PHE A 99 6.16 -16.14 -4.19
N ALA A 100 6.11 -17.45 -4.39
CA ALA A 100 5.65 -18.40 -3.37
C ALA A 100 6.52 -18.35 -2.10
N GLN A 101 7.83 -18.17 -2.23
CA GLN A 101 8.75 -18.04 -1.10
C GLN A 101 8.65 -16.65 -0.42
N VAL A 102 8.41 -15.62 -1.20
CA VAL A 102 8.23 -14.25 -0.70
C VAL A 102 6.85 -14.08 -0.04
N HIS A 103 5.87 -14.88 -0.48
CA HIS A 103 4.53 -14.87 0.09
C HIS A 103 4.54 -15.41 1.53
N ASN A 104 4.73 -14.50 2.47
CA ASN A 104 4.68 -14.83 3.89
C ASN A 104 3.52 -14.07 4.56
N PRO A 105 2.37 -14.73 4.77
CA PRO A 105 1.19 -14.07 5.32
C PRO A 105 1.33 -13.63 6.78
N ASN A 106 2.42 -13.94 7.46
CA ASN A 106 2.82 -13.52 8.82
C ASN A 106 1.80 -12.65 9.58
N GLY A 107 0.54 -13.10 9.60
CA GLY A 107 -0.49 -12.50 10.41
C GLY A 107 -0.20 -12.71 11.91
N PRO A 108 -0.91 -12.02 12.78
CA PRO A 108 -0.82 -12.25 14.21
C PRO A 108 -1.40 -13.62 14.56
N ASP A 109 -0.73 -14.37 15.44
CA ASP A 109 -1.18 -15.68 15.93
C ASP A 109 -2.15 -15.54 17.11
N ASN A 110 -2.10 -14.41 17.80
CA ASN A 110 -2.95 -14.10 18.95
C ASN A 110 -3.23 -12.60 19.06
N LEU A 111 -4.16 -12.24 19.96
CA LEU A 111 -4.58 -10.85 20.17
C LEU A 111 -3.44 -9.96 20.67
N TRP A 112 -2.52 -10.50 21.47
CA TRP A 112 -1.37 -9.74 21.94
C TRP A 112 -0.50 -9.28 20.79
N GLN A 113 -0.13 -10.20 19.91
CA GLN A 113 0.64 -9.87 18.72
C GLN A 113 -0.09 -8.89 17.79
N ALA A 114 -1.43 -8.98 17.71
CA ALA A 114 -2.22 -8.08 16.87
C ALA A 114 -2.25 -6.65 17.39
N TYR A 115 -2.46 -6.49 18.71
CA TYR A 115 -2.77 -5.19 19.28
C TYR A 115 -1.63 -4.56 20.09
N VAL A 116 -0.70 -5.37 20.60
CA VAL A 116 0.45 -4.85 21.38
C VAL A 116 1.69 -4.80 20.52
N ASP A 117 2.02 -5.90 19.84
CA ASP A 117 3.19 -5.96 18.97
C ASP A 117 2.92 -5.34 17.58
N GLY A 118 1.66 -5.08 17.24
CA GLY A 118 1.26 -4.51 15.94
C GLY A 118 1.56 -5.42 14.75
N LYS A 119 1.75 -6.73 14.97
CA LYS A 119 2.11 -7.70 13.94
C LYS A 119 1.01 -7.77 12.87
N HIS A 120 1.39 -7.51 11.64
CA HIS A 120 0.51 -7.58 10.48
C HIS A 120 1.30 -8.00 9.23
N PRO A 121 0.64 -8.47 8.17
CA PRO A 121 1.31 -8.77 6.91
C PRO A 121 1.97 -7.52 6.32
N LEU A 122 3.27 -7.61 6.07
CA LEU A 122 4.04 -6.52 5.49
C LEU A 122 3.93 -6.55 3.96
N ILE A 123 3.80 -5.37 3.38
CA ILE A 123 3.67 -5.20 1.93
C ILE A 123 5.05 -5.23 1.29
N ALA A 124 5.18 -5.98 0.20
CA ALA A 124 6.28 -5.87 -0.75
C ALA A 124 5.80 -5.11 -1.99
N SER A 125 6.65 -4.30 -2.60
CA SER A 125 6.35 -3.69 -3.90
C SER A 125 7.37 -4.11 -4.94
N PHE A 126 6.87 -4.35 -6.15
CA PHE A 126 7.67 -4.57 -7.33
C PHE A 126 7.47 -3.39 -8.26
N GLU A 127 8.55 -2.81 -8.72
CA GLU A 127 8.51 -1.47 -9.27
C GLU A 127 9.31 -1.38 -10.57
N LEU A 128 8.75 -0.69 -11.53
CA LEU A 128 9.43 -0.27 -12.76
C LEU A 128 9.62 1.23 -12.67
N ALA A 129 10.85 1.69 -12.67
CA ALA A 129 11.16 3.12 -12.70
C ALA A 129 11.91 3.47 -13.98
N SER A 130 11.33 4.38 -14.75
CA SER A 130 12.03 5.02 -15.86
C SER A 130 12.63 6.35 -15.39
N ILE A 131 13.93 6.47 -15.53
CA ILE A 131 14.68 7.65 -15.16
C ILE A 131 15.33 8.21 -16.43
N GLY A 132 14.67 9.19 -17.04
CA GLY A 132 15.15 9.76 -18.30
C GLY A 132 15.22 8.76 -19.46
N GLY A 133 14.31 7.77 -19.48
CA GLY A 133 14.24 6.72 -20.49
C GLY A 133 15.00 5.43 -20.13
N GLU A 134 15.82 5.44 -19.09
CA GLU A 134 16.44 4.20 -18.58
C GLU A 134 15.45 3.48 -17.65
N VAL A 135 14.97 2.32 -18.10
CA VAL A 135 14.03 1.50 -17.31
C VAL A 135 14.81 0.59 -16.36
N ARG A 136 14.46 0.68 -15.09
CA ARG A 136 15.07 -0.09 -14.01
C ARG A 136 14.02 -0.85 -13.24
N PHE A 137 14.39 -2.07 -12.80
CA PHE A 137 13.53 -2.92 -11.98
C PHE A 137 13.95 -2.81 -10.52
N TYR A 138 12.98 -2.58 -9.65
CA TYR A 138 13.20 -2.52 -8.22
C TYR A 138 12.22 -3.44 -7.48
N ALA A 139 12.66 -3.94 -6.34
CA ALA A 139 11.82 -4.60 -5.36
C ALA A 139 12.04 -3.92 -4.01
N ASN A 140 10.99 -3.30 -3.48
CA ASN A 140 11.04 -2.71 -2.14
C ASN A 140 10.35 -3.65 -1.16
N VAL A 141 11.15 -4.26 -0.31
CA VAL A 141 10.73 -5.36 0.57
C VAL A 141 11.10 -5.14 2.03
N PRO A 142 10.37 -5.76 2.97
CA PRO A 142 10.75 -5.76 4.38
C PRO A 142 12.12 -6.40 4.59
N SER A 143 13.08 -5.61 5.12
CA SER A 143 14.50 -5.99 5.19
C SER A 143 14.75 -7.26 5.97
N LYS A 144 14.15 -7.39 7.16
CA LYS A 144 14.45 -8.50 8.08
C LYS A 144 13.82 -9.84 7.66
N LYS A 145 12.74 -9.83 6.89
CA LYS A 145 11.95 -11.05 6.68
C LYS A 145 11.98 -11.57 5.25
N ILE A 146 11.99 -10.69 4.28
CA ILE A 146 11.77 -11.05 2.88
C ILE A 146 13.03 -10.90 2.04
N LYS A 147 13.88 -9.93 2.34
CA LYS A 147 15.08 -9.59 1.55
C LYS A 147 15.90 -10.83 1.18
N ASN A 148 16.43 -11.53 2.19
CA ASN A 148 17.34 -12.66 1.96
C ASN A 148 16.65 -13.82 1.22
N ALA A 149 15.36 -14.07 1.49
CA ALA A 149 14.60 -15.10 0.80
C ALA A 149 14.40 -14.75 -0.67
N LEU A 150 14.05 -13.48 -0.96
CA LEU A 150 13.91 -12.99 -2.33
C LEU A 150 15.21 -13.09 -3.11
N GLU A 151 16.31 -12.58 -2.54
CA GLU A 151 17.65 -12.66 -3.18
C GLU A 151 18.05 -14.11 -3.47
N ALA A 152 17.95 -14.99 -2.48
CA ALA A 152 18.30 -16.40 -2.64
C ALA A 152 17.48 -17.08 -3.74
N GLN A 153 16.18 -16.80 -3.82
CA GLN A 153 15.31 -17.40 -4.84
C GLN A 153 15.57 -16.81 -6.23
N LEU A 154 15.83 -15.51 -6.32
CA LEU A 154 16.19 -14.88 -7.60
C LEU A 154 17.49 -15.48 -8.15
N TYR A 155 18.53 -15.62 -7.33
CA TYR A 155 19.79 -16.26 -7.77
C TYR A 155 19.61 -17.73 -8.13
N ALA A 156 18.77 -18.47 -7.41
CA ALA A 156 18.49 -19.87 -7.68
C ALA A 156 17.75 -20.07 -9.01
N GLN A 157 16.80 -19.19 -9.31
CA GLN A 157 15.96 -19.32 -10.51
C GLN A 157 16.58 -18.67 -11.74
N TYR A 158 17.31 -17.57 -11.59
CA TYR A 158 17.86 -16.79 -12.70
C TYR A 158 19.39 -16.67 -12.59
N PRO A 159 20.16 -17.65 -13.10
CA PRO A 159 21.61 -17.56 -13.13
C PRO A 159 22.07 -16.31 -13.89
N GLY A 160 22.98 -15.55 -13.30
CA GLY A 160 23.48 -14.30 -13.88
C GLY A 160 22.65 -13.06 -13.58
N ILE A 161 21.58 -13.17 -12.79
CA ILE A 161 20.87 -12.00 -12.27
C ILE A 161 21.78 -11.23 -11.29
N GLU A 162 21.74 -9.93 -11.33
CA GLU A 162 22.39 -9.07 -10.35
C GLU A 162 21.34 -8.43 -9.47
N VAL A 163 21.44 -8.65 -8.16
CA VAL A 163 20.58 -8.00 -7.16
C VAL A 163 21.47 -7.13 -6.29
N THR A 164 21.24 -5.83 -6.30
CA THR A 164 22.01 -4.86 -5.53
C THR A 164 21.09 -4.09 -4.59
N GLU A 165 21.53 -3.92 -3.36
CA GLU A 165 20.82 -3.05 -2.40
C GLU A 165 21.13 -1.59 -2.68
N GLU A 166 20.09 -0.79 -2.91
CA GLU A 166 20.23 0.66 -3.07
C GLU A 166 20.13 1.32 -1.68
N LEU A 167 21.15 2.06 -1.30
CA LEU A 167 21.20 2.78 -0.03
C LEU A 167 20.21 3.95 0.01
N ILE A 168 19.95 4.53 -1.13
CA ILE A 168 19.00 5.63 -1.30
C ILE A 168 17.92 5.16 -2.27
N ASP A 169 16.68 5.21 -1.84
CA ASP A 169 15.54 4.91 -2.70
C ASP A 169 15.53 5.89 -3.88
N TYR A 170 15.30 5.37 -5.10
CA TYR A 170 15.21 6.18 -6.31
C TYR A 170 14.16 7.30 -6.23
N ALA A 171 13.10 7.09 -5.42
CA ALA A 171 12.10 8.11 -5.16
C ALA A 171 12.64 9.25 -4.28
N ALA A 172 13.54 8.95 -3.34
CA ALA A 172 14.16 9.94 -2.46
C ALA A 172 15.21 10.82 -3.17
N GLU A 173 15.70 10.38 -4.33
CA GLU A 173 16.59 11.20 -5.17
C GLU A 173 15.88 12.45 -5.73
N VAL A 174 14.57 12.40 -5.85
CA VAL A 174 13.78 13.53 -6.36
C VAL A 174 13.35 14.41 -5.18
N LYS A 175 14.02 15.55 -5.03
CA LYS A 175 13.55 16.58 -4.12
C LYS A 175 12.35 17.27 -4.74
N TRP A 176 11.19 17.09 -4.11
CA TRP A 176 9.96 17.70 -4.58
C TRP A 176 10.01 19.23 -4.45
N ASP A 177 9.85 19.90 -5.57
CA ASP A 177 9.72 21.34 -5.64
C ASP A 177 8.56 21.67 -6.60
N PRO A 178 7.45 22.24 -6.11
CA PRO A 178 6.28 22.54 -6.94
C PRO A 178 6.55 23.54 -8.08
N GLU A 179 7.63 24.33 -8.02
CA GLU A 179 7.99 25.25 -9.08
C GLU A 179 8.79 24.58 -10.22
N GLN A 180 9.40 23.41 -9.93
CA GLN A 180 10.24 22.69 -10.89
C GLN A 180 9.60 21.39 -11.37
N TRP A 181 8.70 20.80 -10.60
CA TRP A 181 8.13 19.49 -10.87
C TRP A 181 6.60 19.53 -10.91
N GLU A 182 6.07 18.87 -11.90
CA GLU A 182 4.66 18.56 -11.99
C GLU A 182 4.47 17.04 -11.77
N MET A 183 3.54 16.63 -10.92
CA MET A 183 3.31 15.22 -10.62
C MET A 183 1.86 14.85 -10.94
N MET A 184 1.71 13.74 -11.67
CA MET A 184 0.44 13.11 -11.92
C MET A 184 0.50 11.66 -11.43
N SER A 185 -0.52 11.21 -10.72
CA SER A 185 -0.62 9.84 -10.23
C SER A 185 -1.95 9.20 -10.61
N PHE A 186 -1.91 7.91 -10.93
CA PHE A 186 -3.09 7.11 -11.26
C PHE A 186 -3.11 5.87 -10.38
N HIS A 187 -4.29 5.56 -9.86
CA HIS A 187 -4.52 4.29 -9.21
C HIS A 187 -5.31 3.39 -10.17
N ILE A 188 -4.67 2.31 -10.61
CA ILE A 188 -5.29 1.34 -11.51
C ILE A 188 -5.98 0.28 -10.67
N VAL A 189 -7.29 0.17 -10.85
CA VAL A 189 -8.12 -0.85 -10.18
C VAL A 189 -8.72 -1.78 -11.22
N LYS A 190 -9.01 -3.00 -10.81
CA LYS A 190 -9.74 -3.94 -11.67
C LYS A 190 -11.16 -3.42 -11.90
N LYS A 191 -11.67 -3.58 -13.13
CA LYS A 191 -13.05 -3.26 -13.49
C LYS A 191 -14.03 -4.23 -12.84
N ASP A 192 -13.65 -5.50 -12.79
CA ASP A 192 -14.47 -6.59 -12.25
C ASP A 192 -14.14 -6.83 -10.78
N ASP A 193 -14.91 -7.69 -10.12
CA ASP A 193 -14.74 -8.03 -8.72
C ASP A 193 -13.31 -8.50 -8.42
N GLU A 194 -12.79 -8.14 -7.25
CA GLU A 194 -11.44 -8.49 -6.80
C GLU A 194 -11.18 -10.00 -6.74
N VAL A 195 -12.24 -10.78 -6.62
CA VAL A 195 -12.19 -12.26 -6.60
C VAL A 195 -11.83 -12.86 -7.95
N LEU A 196 -12.18 -12.18 -9.04
CA LEU A 196 -11.87 -12.68 -10.37
C LEU A 196 -10.37 -12.56 -10.66
N PRO A 197 -9.72 -13.63 -11.17
CA PRO A 197 -8.30 -13.58 -11.51
C PRO A 197 -8.05 -12.61 -12.66
N ILE A 198 -6.88 -11.99 -12.67
CA ILE A 198 -6.35 -11.32 -13.86
C ILE A 198 -5.76 -12.38 -14.80
N LYS A 199 -5.63 -12.05 -16.09
CA LYS A 199 -4.93 -12.93 -17.03
C LYS A 199 -3.51 -13.18 -16.60
N THR A 200 -3.17 -14.46 -16.52
CA THR A 200 -1.83 -14.92 -16.14
C THR A 200 -1.00 -15.26 -17.39
N TYR A 201 0.27 -15.56 -17.20
CA TYR A 201 1.14 -16.01 -18.29
C TYR A 201 0.64 -17.33 -18.93
N ILE A 202 -0.11 -18.17 -18.18
CA ILE A 202 -0.76 -19.38 -18.68
C ILE A 202 -1.86 -19.02 -19.67
N ASP A 203 -2.66 -18.00 -19.37
CA ASP A 203 -3.73 -17.54 -20.26
C ASP A 203 -3.19 -16.94 -21.57
N TYR A 204 -1.95 -16.47 -21.55
CA TYR A 204 -1.22 -16.04 -22.73
C TYR A 204 -0.48 -17.17 -23.43
N GLY A 205 -0.51 -18.41 -22.89
CA GLY A 205 0.16 -19.57 -23.46
C GLY A 205 1.68 -19.53 -23.38
N LEU A 206 2.25 -18.72 -22.50
CA LEU A 206 3.70 -18.54 -22.34
C LEU A 206 4.38 -19.76 -21.70
N ASP A 207 3.60 -20.65 -21.09
CA ASP A 207 4.02 -21.92 -20.52
C ASP A 207 4.27 -23.01 -21.58
N LYS A 208 3.59 -22.93 -22.74
CA LYS A 208 3.55 -23.99 -23.75
C LYS A 208 4.46 -23.77 -24.96
N GLN A 209 5.01 -22.58 -25.11
CA GLN A 209 5.83 -22.25 -26.28
C GLN A 209 7.29 -22.64 -26.09
N PRO A 210 7.80 -23.60 -26.86
CA PRO A 210 9.17 -24.11 -26.70
C PRO A 210 10.27 -23.17 -27.24
N LYS A 211 9.90 -22.19 -28.09
CA LYS A 211 10.86 -21.21 -28.66
C LYS A 211 10.55 -19.79 -28.14
N GLU A 212 11.57 -19.16 -27.60
CA GLU A 212 11.46 -17.77 -27.10
C GLU A 212 11.08 -16.75 -28.15
N GLU A 213 11.53 -16.96 -29.38
CA GLU A 213 11.23 -16.10 -30.54
C GLU A 213 9.72 -15.96 -30.85
N LEU A 214 8.90 -16.90 -30.36
CA LEU A 214 7.46 -16.92 -30.58
C LEU A 214 6.67 -16.46 -29.34
N LYS A 215 7.34 -16.14 -28.24
CA LYS A 215 6.66 -15.69 -27.02
C LYS A 215 6.21 -14.25 -27.16
N PHE A 216 4.93 -14.06 -27.02
CA PHE A 216 4.36 -12.72 -26.90
C PHE A 216 4.68 -12.16 -25.51
N GLU A 217 5.38 -11.04 -25.43
CA GLU A 217 5.65 -10.35 -24.17
C GLU A 217 4.58 -9.30 -23.88
N PRO A 218 3.62 -9.56 -22.99
CA PRO A 218 2.56 -8.61 -22.67
C PRO A 218 3.07 -7.28 -22.10
N MET A 219 4.25 -7.29 -21.50
CA MET A 219 4.86 -6.12 -20.87
C MET A 219 5.72 -5.28 -21.83
N ALA A 220 6.06 -5.81 -23.02
CA ALA A 220 6.90 -5.09 -23.96
C ALA A 220 6.39 -3.70 -24.34
N PRO A 221 5.10 -3.49 -24.63
CA PRO A 221 4.57 -2.15 -24.93
C PRO A 221 4.74 -1.16 -23.78
N LEU A 222 4.57 -1.63 -22.54
CA LEU A 222 4.78 -0.80 -21.35
C LEU A 222 6.25 -0.42 -21.19
N ILE A 223 7.15 -1.38 -21.29
CA ILE A 223 8.60 -1.15 -21.17
C ILE A 223 9.08 -0.20 -22.28
N GLU A 224 8.60 -0.40 -23.50
CA GLU A 224 8.92 0.50 -24.63
C GLU A 224 8.40 1.92 -24.38
N HIS A 225 7.19 2.05 -23.84
CA HIS A 225 6.65 3.37 -23.49
C HIS A 225 7.48 4.06 -22.40
N LEU A 226 7.86 3.31 -21.36
CA LEU A 226 8.74 3.81 -20.30
C LEU A 226 10.12 4.21 -20.83
N GLY A 227 10.64 3.48 -21.81
CA GLY A 227 11.92 3.80 -22.48
C GLY A 227 11.88 5.07 -23.33
N LYS A 228 10.71 5.56 -23.70
CA LYS A 228 10.52 6.82 -24.45
C LYS A 228 10.49 8.07 -23.57
N ALA A 229 10.55 7.92 -22.25
CA ALA A 229 10.54 9.04 -21.32
C ALA A 229 11.75 9.96 -21.57
N LYS A 230 11.51 11.27 -21.58
CA LYS A 230 12.53 12.27 -21.81
C LYS A 230 13.49 12.38 -20.63
N ARG A 231 14.67 12.95 -20.86
CA ARG A 231 15.75 13.03 -19.85
C ARG A 231 15.34 13.65 -18.52
N HIS A 232 14.38 14.55 -18.52
CA HIS A 232 13.84 15.22 -17.32
C HIS A 232 12.59 14.57 -16.78
N GLU A 233 12.05 13.54 -17.46
CA GLU A 233 10.84 12.84 -17.02
C GLU A 233 11.21 11.66 -16.12
N ARG A 234 10.32 11.38 -15.17
CA ARG A 234 10.36 10.23 -14.26
C ARG A 234 9.02 9.54 -14.33
N VAL A 235 9.01 8.26 -14.61
CA VAL A 235 7.76 7.47 -14.64
C VAL A 235 7.93 6.26 -13.75
N TRP A 236 7.02 6.09 -12.79
CA TRP A 236 7.05 4.97 -11.85
C TRP A 236 5.79 4.14 -11.98
N VAL A 237 5.96 2.84 -12.09
CA VAL A 237 4.89 1.86 -12.06
C VAL A 237 5.15 0.96 -10.86
N GLN A 238 4.25 0.98 -9.89
CA GLN A 238 4.41 0.24 -8.63
C GLN A 238 3.29 -0.78 -8.47
N ILE A 239 3.66 -2.03 -8.19
CA ILE A 239 2.73 -3.12 -7.91
C ILE A 239 2.91 -3.51 -6.44
N LEU A 240 1.90 -3.18 -5.64
CA LEU A 240 1.91 -3.47 -4.20
C LEU A 240 1.33 -4.86 -3.95
N CYS A 241 2.15 -5.73 -3.38
CA CYS A 241 1.77 -7.10 -3.04
C CYS A 241 1.63 -7.24 -1.52
N LYS A 242 0.40 -7.39 -1.04
CA LYS A 242 0.12 -7.69 0.36
C LYS A 242 -0.19 -9.17 0.50
N PRO A 243 0.62 -9.94 1.25
CA PRO A 243 0.33 -11.33 1.50
C PRO A 243 -0.93 -11.47 2.34
N HIS A 244 -1.82 -12.36 1.93
CA HIS A 244 -3.05 -12.67 2.64
C HIS A 244 -3.02 -14.11 3.14
N ALA A 245 -3.46 -14.37 4.38
CA ALA A 245 -3.70 -15.72 4.84
C ALA A 245 -4.82 -16.35 3.99
N LYS A 246 -4.76 -17.67 3.79
CA LYS A 246 -5.79 -18.42 3.04
C LYS A 246 -7.16 -17.93 3.45
N ALA A 247 -7.90 -17.35 2.53
CA ALA A 247 -9.32 -17.11 2.72
C ALA A 247 -9.98 -18.49 2.84
N GLU A 248 -10.54 -18.81 3.99
CA GLU A 248 -11.50 -19.90 4.06
C GLU A 248 -12.71 -19.45 3.26
N PHE A 249 -12.83 -19.95 2.05
CA PHE A 249 -14.07 -19.88 1.28
C PHE A 249 -15.13 -20.71 2.01
N LYS A 250 -15.82 -20.11 2.95
CA LYS A 250 -17.06 -20.66 3.44
C LYS A 250 -18.09 -20.49 2.33
N SER A 251 -18.54 -21.63 1.80
CA SER A 251 -19.61 -21.76 0.84
C SER A 251 -20.70 -20.71 1.07
N GLY A 252 -20.88 -19.77 0.16
CA GLY A 252 -22.07 -18.95 0.03
C GLY A 252 -22.01 -17.49 0.47
N SER A 253 -20.93 -16.98 1.05
CA SER A 253 -20.81 -15.53 1.29
C SER A 253 -19.38 -15.05 1.11
N LEU A 254 -19.15 -14.34 0.04
CA LEU A 254 -18.02 -13.43 -0.11
C LEU A 254 -18.15 -12.36 0.97
N GLN A 255 -17.61 -12.59 2.14
CA GLN A 255 -17.53 -11.55 3.14
C GLN A 255 -16.50 -10.53 2.66
N LYS A 256 -17.03 -9.45 2.13
CA LYS A 256 -16.33 -8.23 1.84
C LYS A 256 -15.65 -7.75 3.12
N LYS A 257 -14.39 -8.12 3.32
CA LYS A 257 -13.52 -7.50 4.30
C LYS A 257 -12.52 -6.65 3.54
N SER A 258 -12.98 -5.52 3.11
CA SER A 258 -12.10 -4.42 2.74
C SER A 258 -12.58 -3.20 3.49
N THR A 259 -12.01 -2.95 4.60
CA THR A 259 -11.96 -1.60 5.15
C THR A 259 -10.50 -1.31 5.41
N TRP A 260 -9.98 -0.48 4.55
CA TRP A 260 -8.70 0.21 4.67
C TRP A 260 -8.96 1.61 5.17
#